data_04a65ea6254344b6f52970ddfa05b072
#
_entry.id   04a65ea6254344b6f52970ddfa05b072
#
_cell.length_a   1.000
_cell.length_b   1.000
_cell.length_c   1.000
_cell.angle_alpha   90.00
_cell.angle_beta   90.00
_cell.angle_gamma   90.00
#
_symmetry.space_group_name_H-M   'P 1'
#
loop_
_entity.id
_entity.type
_entity.pdbx_description
1 polymer ?
#
loop_
_entity_poly.entity_id
_entity_poly.type
_entity_poly.pdbx_seq_one_letter_code
_entity_poly.pdbx_strand_id
1 'polypeptide(L)'
;MAKDQRLHLGYMQKYLFIILMSLISCAKNGNQKPSIFSLREMSDLATVEYTVTKIIKASDDKTWFKIGERKILMSCEAHIKAGIDMSKINEHSFKINEKNIEVTLPAPKIVSFSIPPEGIRTEYEETGVFREKFKAGDRDALAAQAERQIRNSIESLGILQQAKANTALFVTNFLKNLGYTNITINYTGNQAGNTMQ
;
A
#
# COMPACT_ATOMS: atom_id res chain seq x y z
N MET A 1 31.63 22.37 -69.50
CA MET A 1 31.87 22.34 -68.04
C MET A 1 30.78 22.95 -67.19
N ALA A 2 29.71 23.55 -67.70
CA ALA A 2 28.67 24.20 -66.86
C ALA A 2 27.42 23.35 -66.64
N LYS A 3 27.24 22.16 -67.25
CA LYS A 3 26.05 21.31 -67.16
C LYS A 3 26.13 20.33 -66.04
N ASP A 4 27.32 19.90 -65.60
CA ASP A 4 27.49 18.95 -64.48
C ASP A 4 27.26 19.55 -63.07
N GLN A 5 27.62 20.83 -62.91
CA GLN A 5 27.45 21.50 -61.61
C GLN A 5 26.00 21.71 -61.22
N ARG A 6 25.07 21.84 -62.16
CA ARG A 6 23.63 22.00 -61.85
C ARG A 6 22.98 20.70 -61.45
N LEU A 7 23.47 19.57 -61.91
CA LEU A 7 22.94 18.25 -61.48
C LEU A 7 23.34 17.93 -60.04
N HIS A 8 24.59 18.22 -59.64
CA HIS A 8 25.04 18.01 -58.26
C HIS A 8 24.31 18.89 -57.24
N LEU A 9 23.97 20.13 -57.59
CA LEU A 9 23.25 21.05 -56.72
C LEU A 9 21.81 20.60 -56.49
N GLY A 10 21.14 20.03 -57.52
CA GLY A 10 19.78 19.50 -57.42
C GLY A 10 19.69 18.23 -56.53
N TYR A 11 20.69 17.36 -56.58
CA TYR A 11 20.75 16.18 -55.71
C TYR A 11 21.03 16.56 -54.23
N MET A 12 21.99 17.45 -54.00
CA MET A 12 22.27 17.94 -52.65
C MET A 12 21.05 18.61 -52.00
N GLN A 13 20.27 19.37 -52.75
CA GLN A 13 19.07 20.03 -52.23
C GLN A 13 17.97 19.04 -51.89
N LYS A 14 17.82 17.94 -52.64
CA LYS A 14 16.87 16.84 -52.34
C LYS A 14 17.28 16.06 -51.10
N TYR A 15 18.54 15.73 -50.91
CA TYR A 15 19.03 15.03 -49.73
C TYR A 15 18.96 15.91 -48.48
N LEU A 16 19.21 17.22 -48.58
CA LEU A 16 19.04 18.17 -47.50
C LEU A 16 17.56 18.24 -47.04
N PHE A 17 16.61 18.19 -47.97
CA PHE A 17 15.17 18.19 -47.65
C PHE A 17 14.73 16.87 -46.97
N ILE A 18 15.28 15.73 -47.39
CA ILE A 18 15.01 14.42 -46.77
C ILE A 18 15.57 14.36 -45.34
N ILE A 19 16.79 14.89 -45.12
CA ILE A 19 17.41 14.96 -43.80
C ILE A 19 16.65 15.91 -42.88
N LEU A 20 16.15 17.03 -43.39
CA LEU A 20 15.35 17.98 -42.62
C LEU A 20 13.97 17.42 -42.22
N MET A 21 13.36 16.58 -43.09
CA MET A 21 12.08 15.88 -42.77
C MET A 21 12.26 14.77 -41.73
N SER A 22 13.42 14.13 -41.62
CA SER A 22 13.69 13.08 -40.65
C SER A 22 13.89 13.60 -39.22
N LEU A 23 14.18 14.89 -39.04
CA LEU A 23 14.38 15.53 -37.74
C LEU A 23 13.07 15.97 -37.06
N ILE A 24 11.92 15.93 -37.76
CA ILE A 24 10.61 16.34 -37.20
C ILE A 24 9.87 15.18 -36.55
N SER A 25 10.37 13.93 -36.65
CA SER A 25 9.68 12.71 -36.22
C SER A 25 9.93 12.27 -34.77
N CYS A 26 10.53 13.09 -33.91
CA CYS A 26 10.80 12.73 -32.53
C CYS A 26 10.38 13.82 -31.55
N ALA A 27 9.07 14.09 -31.42
CA ALA A 27 8.53 14.82 -30.28
C ALA A 27 7.06 14.44 -30.05
N LYS A 28 6.78 13.15 -29.88
CA LYS A 28 5.59 12.73 -29.13
C LYS A 28 6.03 12.34 -27.72
N ASN A 29 6.47 13.30 -26.94
CA ASN A 29 6.35 13.23 -25.49
C ASN A 29 4.85 13.28 -25.19
N GLY A 30 4.24 12.09 -25.17
CA GLY A 30 2.92 11.92 -24.65
C GLY A 30 2.96 12.12 -23.13
N ASN A 31 3.00 13.38 -22.69
CA ASN A 31 2.49 13.76 -21.39
C ASN A 31 0.96 13.48 -21.43
N GLN A 32 0.61 12.19 -21.37
CA GLN A 32 -0.77 11.82 -21.08
C GLN A 32 -1.05 12.41 -19.70
N LYS A 33 -1.85 13.47 -19.67
CA LYS A 33 -2.39 13.97 -18.41
C LYS A 33 -3.06 12.79 -17.72
N PRO A 34 -2.72 12.50 -16.46
CA PRO A 34 -3.35 11.41 -15.74
C PRO A 34 -4.87 11.59 -15.82
N SER A 35 -5.57 10.53 -16.14
CA SER A 35 -7.03 10.55 -16.19
C SER A 35 -7.58 10.03 -14.87
N ILE A 36 -8.84 10.36 -14.57
CA ILE A 36 -9.56 9.81 -13.41
C ILE A 36 -9.48 8.27 -13.37
N PHE A 37 -9.47 7.62 -14.54
CA PHE A 37 -9.40 6.17 -14.65
C PHE A 37 -8.03 5.59 -14.24
N SER A 38 -6.96 6.39 -14.21
CA SER A 38 -5.66 5.95 -13.67
C SER A 38 -5.73 5.58 -12.19
N LEU A 39 -6.69 6.10 -11.44
CA LEU A 39 -6.95 5.66 -10.06
C LEU A 39 -7.37 4.19 -9.99
N ARG A 40 -8.17 3.73 -10.95
CA ARG A 40 -8.65 2.34 -11.01
C ARG A 40 -7.53 1.34 -11.31
N GLU A 41 -6.53 1.76 -12.08
CA GLU A 41 -5.41 0.90 -12.47
C GLU A 41 -4.47 0.61 -11.28
N MET A 42 -4.60 1.33 -10.17
CA MET A 42 -3.76 1.16 -8.98
C MET A 42 -4.12 -0.07 -8.14
N SER A 43 -5.12 -0.87 -8.51
CA SER A 43 -5.52 -2.10 -7.81
C SER A 43 -5.76 -1.90 -6.30
N ASP A 44 -4.75 -2.14 -5.44
CA ASP A 44 -4.78 -1.83 -4.00
C ASP A 44 -3.91 -0.59 -3.72
N LEU A 45 -4.51 0.46 -3.18
CA LEU A 45 -3.80 1.66 -2.73
C LEU A 45 -3.53 1.56 -1.24
N ALA A 46 -2.34 1.09 -0.87
CA ALA A 46 -1.85 1.13 0.51
C ALA A 46 -1.35 2.53 0.84
N THR A 47 -1.95 3.18 1.82
CA THR A 47 -1.65 4.58 2.19
C THR A 47 -1.03 4.72 3.56
N VAL A 48 -0.95 3.62 4.32
CA VAL A 48 -0.31 3.56 5.63
C VAL A 48 0.33 2.20 5.86
N GLU A 49 1.47 2.20 6.54
CA GLU A 49 2.17 1.00 7.00
C GLU A 49 2.50 1.15 8.48
N TYR A 50 2.20 0.12 9.26
CA TYR A 50 2.55 0.01 10.68
C TYR A 50 3.45 -1.20 10.89
N THR A 51 4.49 -1.01 11.71
CA THR A 51 5.25 -2.09 12.31
C THR A 51 4.80 -2.25 13.75
N VAL A 52 4.30 -3.43 14.10
CA VAL A 52 3.76 -3.73 15.43
C VAL A 52 4.54 -4.87 16.04
N THR A 53 5.19 -4.62 17.17
CA THR A 53 5.89 -5.66 17.94
C THR A 53 5.05 -6.11 19.12
N LYS A 54 4.86 -7.42 19.25
CA LYS A 54 4.20 -8.06 20.39
C LYS A 54 5.18 -8.94 21.15
N ILE A 55 5.22 -8.75 22.47
CA ILE A 55 6.00 -9.58 23.36
C ILE A 55 5.07 -10.61 24.00
N ILE A 56 5.42 -11.90 23.87
CA ILE A 56 4.71 -13.02 24.48
C ILE A 56 5.63 -13.65 25.54
N LYS A 57 5.07 -13.86 26.70
CA LYS A 57 5.70 -14.57 27.80
C LYS A 57 4.98 -15.89 28.03
N ALA A 58 5.75 -16.97 28.13
CA ALA A 58 5.23 -18.22 28.63
C ALA A 58 6.11 -18.74 29.76
N SER A 59 5.46 -19.25 30.80
CA SER A 59 6.11 -19.96 31.89
C SER A 59 5.35 -21.26 32.16
N ASP A 60 6.11 -22.28 32.53
CA ASP A 60 5.58 -23.57 32.94
C ASP A 60 6.04 -23.81 34.38
N ASP A 61 5.16 -23.54 35.32
CA ASP A 61 5.46 -23.53 36.76
C ASP A 61 5.70 -24.97 37.29
N LYS A 62 6.31 -25.04 38.49
CA LYS A 62 6.53 -26.29 39.23
C LYS A 62 5.19 -26.94 39.55
N THR A 63 5.09 -28.23 39.24
CA THR A 63 4.02 -29.11 39.69
C THR A 63 4.61 -30.25 40.52
N TRP A 64 3.85 -30.94 41.32
CA TRP A 64 4.36 -32.00 42.19
C TRP A 64 5.06 -33.15 41.43
N PHE A 65 4.80 -33.29 40.16
CA PHE A 65 5.44 -34.31 39.28
C PHE A 65 6.43 -33.72 38.27
N LYS A 66 6.59 -32.37 38.20
CA LYS A 66 7.57 -31.69 37.34
C LYS A 66 8.45 -30.77 38.20
N ILE A 67 9.72 -31.19 38.34
CA ILE A 67 10.70 -30.44 39.13
C ILE A 67 11.38 -29.40 38.21
N GLY A 68 11.39 -28.14 38.62
CA GLY A 68 11.99 -27.04 37.86
C GLY A 68 10.98 -26.20 37.09
N GLU A 69 11.42 -25.06 36.65
CA GLU A 69 10.64 -24.10 35.85
C GLU A 69 11.25 -23.98 34.47
N ARG A 70 10.47 -23.59 33.49
CA ARG A 70 10.98 -23.08 32.22
C ARG A 70 10.23 -21.79 31.85
N LYS A 71 10.97 -20.83 31.34
CA LYS A 71 10.42 -19.51 30.97
C LYS A 71 10.96 -19.14 29.60
N ILE A 72 10.11 -18.55 28.79
CA ILE A 72 10.49 -18.01 27.48
C ILE A 72 9.83 -16.66 27.28
N LEU A 73 10.59 -15.74 26.70
CA LEU A 73 10.14 -14.44 26.21
C LEU A 73 10.41 -14.38 24.72
N MET A 74 9.38 -14.19 23.93
CA MET A 74 9.50 -14.06 22.49
C MET A 74 8.95 -12.69 22.05
N SER A 75 9.62 -12.06 21.11
CA SER A 75 9.10 -10.91 20.35
C SER A 75 8.60 -11.38 18.99
N CYS A 76 7.51 -10.75 18.53
CA CYS A 76 6.91 -11.01 17.24
C CYS A 76 6.61 -9.67 16.57
N GLU A 77 7.29 -9.38 15.46
CA GLU A 77 7.14 -8.14 14.71
C GLU A 77 6.31 -8.38 13.45
N ALA A 78 5.23 -7.64 13.31
CA ALA A 78 4.32 -7.70 12.16
C ALA A 78 4.35 -6.40 11.36
N HIS A 79 4.35 -6.53 10.04
CA HIS A 79 4.16 -5.44 9.11
C HIS A 79 2.72 -5.44 8.60
N ILE A 80 2.02 -4.32 8.80
CA ILE A 80 0.61 -4.18 8.48
C ILE A 80 0.44 -3.00 7.54
N LYS A 81 -0.07 -3.26 6.32
CA LYS A 81 -0.43 -2.22 5.36
C LYS A 81 -1.95 -2.09 5.29
N ALA A 82 -2.44 -0.85 5.33
CA ALA A 82 -3.84 -0.55 5.15
C ALA A 82 -4.06 0.51 4.07
N GLY A 83 -5.21 0.44 3.43
CA GLY A 83 -5.57 1.31 2.32
C GLY A 83 -6.96 1.00 1.81
N ILE A 84 -7.21 1.23 0.53
CA ILE A 84 -8.48 0.92 -0.13
C ILE A 84 -8.26 0.07 -1.38
N ASP A 85 -9.30 -0.63 -1.76
CA ASP A 85 -9.37 -1.44 -2.98
C ASP A 85 -9.86 -0.57 -4.16
N MET A 86 -8.92 -0.05 -4.92
CA MET A 86 -9.22 0.83 -6.05
C MET A 86 -9.91 0.10 -7.20
N SER A 87 -9.83 -1.23 -7.30
CA SER A 87 -10.53 -2.01 -8.32
C SER A 87 -12.05 -1.93 -8.20
N LYS A 88 -12.56 -1.56 -7.03
CA LYS A 88 -14.00 -1.35 -6.77
C LYS A 88 -14.50 0.01 -7.26
N ILE A 89 -13.62 0.91 -7.67
CA ILE A 89 -13.99 2.20 -8.22
C ILE A 89 -14.45 2.00 -9.66
N ASN A 90 -15.59 2.59 -9.99
CA ASN A 90 -16.19 2.57 -11.33
C ASN A 90 -16.68 3.97 -11.71
N GLU A 91 -17.30 4.11 -12.87
CA GLU A 91 -17.83 5.39 -13.37
C GLU A 91 -18.86 5.99 -12.41
N HIS A 92 -19.69 5.18 -11.76
CA HIS A 92 -20.71 5.64 -10.80
C HIS A 92 -20.10 6.15 -9.48
N SER A 93 -18.82 5.85 -9.22
CA SER A 93 -18.08 6.38 -8.07
C SER A 93 -17.79 7.87 -8.19
N PHE A 94 -17.99 8.47 -9.37
CA PHE A 94 -17.70 9.86 -9.66
C PHE A 94 -18.94 10.60 -10.11
N LYS A 95 -19.21 11.75 -9.48
CA LYS A 95 -20.19 12.73 -9.96
C LYS A 95 -19.44 14.01 -10.29
N ILE A 96 -19.44 14.38 -11.55
CA ILE A 96 -18.66 15.50 -12.08
C ILE A 96 -19.61 16.58 -12.56
N ASN A 97 -19.39 17.83 -12.11
CA ASN A 97 -20.07 19.00 -12.59
C ASN A 97 -19.02 20.12 -12.78
N GLU A 98 -18.58 20.32 -14.01
CA GLU A 98 -17.51 21.28 -14.38
C GLU A 98 -16.23 21.03 -13.60
N LYS A 99 -15.88 21.92 -12.65
CA LYS A 99 -14.71 21.84 -11.76
C LYS A 99 -15.03 21.23 -10.38
N ASN A 100 -16.28 20.82 -10.16
CA ASN A 100 -16.72 20.17 -8.94
C ASN A 100 -16.73 18.67 -9.16
N ILE A 101 -16.21 17.91 -8.19
CA ILE A 101 -16.22 16.45 -8.25
C ILE A 101 -16.54 15.88 -6.88
N GLU A 102 -17.50 14.96 -6.85
CA GLU A 102 -17.80 14.11 -5.71
C GLU A 102 -17.33 12.70 -6.01
N VAL A 103 -16.52 12.12 -5.12
CA VAL A 103 -15.96 10.76 -5.26
C VAL A 103 -16.40 9.91 -4.11
N THR A 104 -16.95 8.73 -4.40
CA THR A 104 -17.28 7.71 -3.40
C THR A 104 -16.22 6.61 -3.45
N LEU A 105 -15.39 6.54 -2.41
CA LEU A 105 -14.32 5.57 -2.25
C LEU A 105 -14.80 4.33 -1.50
N PRO A 106 -14.21 3.16 -1.74
CA PRO A 106 -14.42 1.97 -0.92
C PRO A 106 -13.99 2.20 0.53
N ALA A 107 -14.60 1.47 1.47
CA ALA A 107 -14.16 1.47 2.86
C ALA A 107 -12.69 1.00 2.97
N PRO A 108 -11.91 1.56 3.92
CA PRO A 108 -10.55 1.11 4.16
C PRO A 108 -10.49 -0.35 4.58
N LYS A 109 -9.45 -1.05 4.16
CA LYS A 109 -9.19 -2.46 4.52
C LYS A 109 -7.71 -2.67 4.84
N ILE A 110 -7.41 -3.78 5.51
CA ILE A 110 -6.05 -4.29 5.57
C ILE A 110 -5.70 -4.87 4.19
N VAL A 111 -4.65 -4.32 3.57
CA VAL A 111 -4.14 -4.72 2.27
C VAL A 111 -3.14 -5.86 2.41
N SER A 112 -2.28 -5.77 3.44
CA SER A 112 -1.27 -6.78 3.71
C SER A 112 -1.02 -6.90 5.21
N PHE A 113 -0.80 -8.13 5.65
CA PHE A 113 -0.36 -8.48 6.99
C PHE A 113 0.70 -9.57 6.87
N SER A 114 1.89 -9.33 7.37
CA SER A 114 2.97 -10.30 7.35
C SER A 114 3.78 -10.25 8.64
N ILE A 115 4.25 -11.42 9.07
CA ILE A 115 5.26 -11.58 10.12
C ILE A 115 6.43 -12.28 9.44
N PRO A 116 7.50 -11.56 9.11
CA PRO A 116 8.66 -12.17 8.48
C PRO A 116 9.36 -13.12 9.49
N PRO A 117 10.04 -14.19 9.03
CA PRO A 117 10.72 -15.13 9.92
C PRO A 117 11.71 -14.45 10.88
N GLU A 118 12.42 -13.44 10.41
CA GLU A 118 13.35 -12.62 11.19
C GLU A 118 12.65 -11.72 12.24
N GLY A 119 11.36 -11.50 12.09
CA GLY A 119 10.51 -10.78 13.05
C GLY A 119 10.14 -11.62 14.27
N ILE A 120 10.38 -12.95 14.25
CA ILE A 120 10.10 -13.85 15.37
C ILE A 120 11.42 -14.15 16.08
N ARG A 121 11.57 -13.63 17.30
CA ARG A 121 12.82 -13.75 18.06
C ARG A 121 12.56 -14.29 19.46
N THR A 122 13.47 -15.14 19.94
CA THR A 122 13.53 -15.52 21.35
C THR A 122 14.46 -14.52 22.05
N GLU A 123 13.87 -13.66 22.88
CA GLU A 123 14.61 -12.63 23.63
C GLU A 123 15.25 -13.21 24.91
N TYR A 124 14.58 -14.17 25.51
CA TYR A 124 15.05 -14.84 26.71
C TYR A 124 14.47 -16.24 26.81
N GLU A 125 15.28 -17.19 27.23
CA GLU A 125 14.85 -18.55 27.54
C GLU A 125 15.64 -19.07 28.76
N GLU A 126 14.92 -19.54 29.77
CA GLU A 126 15.48 -20.19 30.93
C GLU A 126 14.82 -21.55 31.10
N THR A 127 15.65 -22.56 31.36
CA THR A 127 15.18 -23.93 31.53
C THR A 127 15.86 -24.53 32.73
N GLY A 128 15.10 -24.98 33.72
CA GLY A 128 15.61 -25.65 34.91
C GLY A 128 16.27 -26.99 34.57
N VAL A 129 17.18 -27.45 35.43
CA VAL A 129 18.07 -28.62 35.21
C VAL A 129 17.30 -29.89 34.86
N PHE A 130 16.08 -30.06 35.34
CA PHE A 130 15.25 -31.25 35.10
C PHE A 130 14.12 -31.01 34.09
N ARG A 131 14.25 -30.01 33.25
CA ARG A 131 13.23 -29.64 32.26
C ARG A 131 13.77 -29.70 30.85
N GLU A 132 12.92 -30.12 29.93
CA GLU A 132 13.23 -30.00 28.50
C GLU A 132 13.07 -28.54 28.05
N LYS A 133 13.93 -28.09 27.14
CA LYS A 133 13.83 -26.82 26.49
C LYS A 133 12.52 -26.69 25.70
N PHE A 134 12.10 -25.43 25.42
CA PHE A 134 10.97 -25.19 24.53
C PHE A 134 11.26 -25.77 23.14
N LYS A 135 10.39 -26.65 22.66
CA LYS A 135 10.48 -27.26 21.34
C LYS A 135 10.02 -26.27 20.26
N ALA A 136 10.31 -26.56 18.99
CA ALA A 136 9.86 -25.76 17.87
C ALA A 136 8.33 -25.56 17.90
N GLY A 137 7.55 -26.62 18.12
CA GLY A 137 6.09 -26.52 18.22
C GLY A 137 5.58 -25.61 19.36
N ASP A 138 6.28 -25.54 20.50
CA ASP A 138 5.93 -24.61 21.59
C ASP A 138 6.14 -23.16 21.13
N ARG A 139 7.25 -22.89 20.43
CA ARG A 139 7.55 -21.56 19.87
C ARG A 139 6.59 -21.16 18.78
N ASP A 140 6.24 -22.08 17.89
CA ASP A 140 5.23 -21.86 16.83
C ASP A 140 3.87 -21.51 17.42
N ALA A 141 3.47 -22.18 18.51
CA ALA A 141 2.23 -21.89 19.22
C ALA A 141 2.23 -20.49 19.83
N LEU A 142 3.39 -20.05 20.39
CA LEU A 142 3.56 -18.70 20.93
C LEU A 142 3.55 -17.64 19.82
N ALA A 143 4.19 -17.90 18.70
CA ALA A 143 4.17 -17.01 17.53
C ALA A 143 2.73 -16.86 16.99
N ALA A 144 1.99 -17.95 16.87
CA ALA A 144 0.58 -17.91 16.48
C ALA A 144 -0.30 -17.17 17.50
N GLN A 145 0.02 -17.24 18.79
CA GLN A 145 -0.66 -16.44 19.81
C GLN A 145 -0.35 -14.94 19.63
N ALA A 146 0.89 -14.58 19.37
CA ALA A 146 1.29 -13.20 19.09
C ALA A 146 0.55 -12.66 17.86
N GLU A 147 0.52 -13.42 16.77
CA GLU A 147 -0.22 -13.04 15.56
C GLU A 147 -1.69 -12.74 15.85
N ARG A 148 -2.39 -13.65 16.55
CA ARG A 148 -3.81 -13.43 16.93
C ARG A 148 -3.97 -12.15 17.75
N GLN A 149 -3.07 -11.88 18.71
CA GLN A 149 -3.15 -10.68 19.53
C GLN A 149 -2.91 -9.41 18.72
N ILE A 150 -1.97 -9.43 17.78
CA ILE A 150 -1.71 -8.29 16.88
C ILE A 150 -2.94 -8.05 16.00
N ARG A 151 -3.50 -9.09 15.37
CA ARG A 151 -4.71 -8.98 14.53
C ARG A 151 -5.88 -8.40 15.29
N ASN A 152 -6.10 -8.84 16.52
CA ASN A 152 -7.18 -8.33 17.37
C ASN A 152 -6.96 -6.87 17.81
N SER A 153 -5.73 -6.39 17.80
CA SER A 153 -5.41 -5.00 18.14
C SER A 153 -5.53 -4.00 16.98
N ILE A 154 -5.68 -4.47 15.74
CA ILE A 154 -5.68 -3.62 14.53
C ILE A 154 -6.70 -2.47 14.62
N GLU A 155 -7.92 -2.75 15.09
CA GLU A 155 -8.94 -1.71 15.23
C GLU A 155 -8.54 -0.64 16.24
N SER A 156 -7.98 -1.04 17.39
CA SER A 156 -7.54 -0.11 18.43
C SER A 156 -6.29 0.70 18.06
N LEU A 157 -5.49 0.22 17.10
CA LEU A 157 -4.33 0.93 16.58
C LEU A 157 -4.70 2.12 15.67
N GLY A 158 -5.97 2.24 15.25
CA GLY A 158 -6.43 3.33 14.40
C GLY A 158 -5.88 3.30 12.97
N ILE A 159 -5.28 2.18 12.52
CA ILE A 159 -4.65 2.08 11.21
C ILE A 159 -5.64 2.29 10.05
N LEU A 160 -6.88 1.81 10.20
CA LEU A 160 -7.93 1.99 9.18
C LEU A 160 -8.39 3.45 9.11
N GLN A 161 -8.49 4.16 10.24
CA GLN A 161 -8.81 5.58 10.28
C GLN A 161 -7.71 6.41 9.62
N GLN A 162 -6.45 6.07 9.89
CA GLN A 162 -5.32 6.73 9.27
C GLN A 162 -5.27 6.46 7.76
N ALA A 163 -5.52 5.21 7.34
CA ALA A 163 -5.62 4.86 5.93
C ALA A 163 -6.74 5.65 5.22
N LYS A 164 -7.89 5.82 5.88
CA LYS A 164 -9.00 6.64 5.38
C LYS A 164 -8.57 8.09 5.14
N ALA A 165 -7.93 8.72 6.13
CA ALA A 165 -7.48 10.10 6.04
C ALA A 165 -6.41 10.29 4.95
N ASN A 166 -5.41 9.41 4.91
CA ASN A 166 -4.34 9.47 3.92
C ASN A 166 -4.85 9.24 2.50
N THR A 167 -5.81 8.31 2.32
CA THR A 167 -6.44 8.07 1.01
C THR A 167 -7.21 9.30 0.55
N ALA A 168 -8.00 9.93 1.43
CA ALA A 168 -8.72 11.16 1.08
C ALA A 168 -7.76 12.26 0.65
N LEU A 169 -6.65 12.44 1.36
CA LEU A 169 -5.62 13.42 1.02
C LEU A 169 -4.99 13.13 -0.34
N PHE A 170 -4.60 11.86 -0.58
CA PHE A 170 -4.01 11.43 -1.85
C PHE A 170 -4.95 11.69 -3.02
N VAL A 171 -6.21 11.22 -2.93
CA VAL A 171 -7.21 11.38 -4.00
C VAL A 171 -7.54 12.85 -4.22
N THR A 172 -7.64 13.65 -3.15
CA THR A 172 -7.86 15.09 -3.27
C THR A 172 -6.73 15.77 -4.04
N ASN A 173 -5.47 15.48 -3.70
CA ASN A 173 -4.32 16.06 -4.39
C ASN A 173 -4.23 15.60 -5.85
N PHE A 174 -4.53 14.33 -6.11
CA PHE A 174 -4.59 13.79 -7.46
C PHE A 174 -5.64 14.53 -8.31
N LEU A 175 -6.85 14.72 -7.78
CA LEU A 175 -7.94 15.41 -8.49
C LEU A 175 -7.66 16.91 -8.68
N LYS A 176 -6.99 17.56 -7.72
CA LYS A 176 -6.51 18.94 -7.91
C LYS A 176 -5.54 19.05 -9.09
N ASN A 177 -4.63 18.10 -9.24
CA ASN A 177 -3.69 18.05 -10.36
C ASN A 177 -4.39 17.84 -11.71
N LEU A 178 -5.58 17.23 -11.71
CA LEU A 178 -6.45 17.12 -12.89
C LEU A 178 -7.25 18.40 -13.20
N GLY A 179 -7.21 19.40 -12.30
CA GLY A 179 -7.86 20.70 -12.50
C GLY A 179 -9.21 20.87 -11.80
N TYR A 180 -9.62 19.91 -10.95
CA TYR A 180 -10.81 20.09 -10.12
C TYR A 180 -10.50 21.01 -8.95
N THR A 181 -11.44 21.89 -8.60
CA THR A 181 -11.28 22.89 -7.52
C THR A 181 -12.09 22.54 -6.27
N ASN A 182 -13.32 22.05 -6.46
CA ASN A 182 -14.19 21.62 -5.37
C ASN A 182 -14.31 20.10 -5.36
N ILE A 183 -13.70 19.47 -4.36
CA ILE A 183 -13.57 18.02 -4.28
C ILE A 183 -14.24 17.55 -2.99
N THR A 184 -15.20 16.65 -3.13
CA THR A 184 -15.88 15.99 -2.02
C THR A 184 -15.54 14.51 -2.04
N ILE A 185 -15.03 13.98 -0.92
CA ILE A 185 -14.70 12.57 -0.77
C ILE A 185 -15.66 11.91 0.21
N ASN A 186 -16.37 10.91 -0.26
CA ASN A 186 -17.25 10.04 0.52
C ASN A 186 -16.68 8.62 0.58
N TYR A 187 -17.14 7.82 1.56
CA TYR A 187 -16.76 6.41 1.67
C TYR A 187 -18.01 5.54 1.71
N THR A 188 -17.95 4.37 1.02
CA THR A 188 -19.01 3.36 1.13
C THR A 188 -19.08 2.86 2.58
N GLY A 189 -20.30 2.68 3.11
CA GLY A 189 -20.51 2.23 4.49
C GLY A 189 -20.67 3.32 5.55
N ASN A 190 -20.51 4.60 5.20
CA ASN A 190 -20.70 5.72 6.14
C ASN A 190 -22.15 6.27 6.15
N GLN A 191 -23.15 5.48 5.71
CA GLN A 191 -24.56 5.85 5.82
C GLN A 191 -25.20 5.40 7.14
N ALA A 192 -24.45 5.36 8.23
CA ALA A 192 -25.03 5.19 9.56
C ALA A 192 -24.67 6.38 10.45
N GLY A 193 -25.54 7.39 10.52
CA GLY A 193 -25.46 8.40 11.56
C GLY A 193 -25.35 9.84 11.12
N ASN A 194 -26.34 10.36 10.37
CA ASN A 194 -26.74 11.76 10.51
C ASN A 194 -28.24 11.90 10.17
N THR A 195 -29.06 11.33 11.07
CA THR A 195 -30.43 11.80 11.27
C THR A 195 -30.52 12.11 12.77
N MET A 196 -29.99 13.25 13.17
CA MET A 196 -30.44 13.92 14.39
C MET A 196 -31.12 15.21 13.96
N GLN A 197 -32.39 15.22 14.22
CA GLN A 197 -33.30 16.37 14.23
C GLN A 197 -32.79 17.46 15.15
#